data_419a7769405730a79af93afd7228c3f0
#
_entry.id   419a7769405730a79af93afd7228c3f0
#
_cell.length_a   1.000
_cell.length_b   1.000
_cell.length_c   1.000
_cell.angle_alpha   90.00
_cell.angle_beta   90.00
_cell.angle_gamma   90.00
#
_symmetry.space_group_name_H-M   'P 1'
#
loop_
_entity.id
_entity.type
_entity.pdbx_description
1 polymer ?
#
loop_
_entity_poly.entity_id
_entity_poly.type
_entity_poly.pdbx_seq_one_letter_code
_entity_poly.pdbx_strand_id
1 'polypeptide(L)'
;KVDCPAPVAEAAKKGGLREQLQTDKQIVGLREQALIGGLNVVMNARISTNVANSVIDARNIQMFERNGEEWVRFTIYNPDTKEPHVLERKRLRFQTVQSANPTPDRRPVVEIRFIIGKLSQKGEFILADRSSSEYPILIGRNLLRDVMLVDVSGNNLAPLQRTDAT
;
A
#
# COMPACT_ATOMS: atom_id res chain seq x y z
N LYS A 1 30.85 12.72 -50.33
CA LYS A 1 31.01 11.91 -49.12
C LYS A 1 30.60 12.78 -47.94
N VAL A 2 29.47 12.51 -47.39
CA VAL A 2 28.99 13.14 -46.15
C VAL A 2 29.57 12.31 -45.01
N ASP A 3 30.52 12.86 -44.29
CA ASP A 3 31.04 12.26 -43.06
C ASP A 3 29.93 12.37 -42.01
N CYS A 4 29.28 11.24 -41.68
CA CYS A 4 28.47 11.15 -40.49
C CYS A 4 29.42 11.10 -39.27
N PRO A 5 29.35 12.06 -38.35
CA PRO A 5 30.08 11.90 -37.11
C PRO A 5 29.57 10.66 -36.38
N ALA A 6 30.50 9.80 -35.96
CA ALA A 6 30.19 8.66 -35.13
C ALA A 6 29.38 9.09 -33.90
N PRO A 7 28.34 8.34 -33.51
CA PRO A 7 27.65 8.67 -32.28
C PRO A 7 28.64 8.60 -31.13
N VAL A 8 28.85 9.72 -30.49
CA VAL A 8 29.57 9.77 -29.22
C VAL A 8 28.74 8.95 -28.26
N ALA A 9 29.09 7.71 -28.04
CA ALA A 9 28.59 6.92 -26.97
C ALA A 9 29.14 7.52 -25.67
N GLU A 10 28.57 8.63 -25.28
CA GLU A 10 28.71 9.10 -23.93
C GLU A 10 28.04 8.05 -23.06
N ALA A 11 28.83 7.21 -22.42
CA ALA A 11 28.37 6.29 -21.41
C ALA A 11 27.70 7.14 -20.33
N ALA A 12 26.42 7.37 -20.50
CA ALA A 12 25.59 7.97 -19.49
C ALA A 12 25.82 7.15 -18.21
N LYS A 13 26.45 7.78 -17.24
CA LYS A 13 26.65 7.22 -15.91
C LYS A 13 25.29 6.81 -15.43
N LYS A 14 24.99 5.52 -15.48
CA LYS A 14 23.70 4.91 -15.11
C LYS A 14 23.30 5.16 -13.64
N GLY A 15 24.14 5.84 -12.86
CA GLY A 15 23.88 6.22 -11.49
C GLY A 15 23.16 7.56 -11.30
N GLY A 16 23.47 8.57 -12.09
CA GLY A 16 23.08 9.94 -11.76
C GLY A 16 21.59 10.24 -11.86
N LEU A 17 20.87 9.68 -12.83
CA LEU A 17 19.44 9.94 -12.99
C LEU A 17 18.61 9.18 -11.98
N ARG A 18 19.00 7.96 -11.63
CA ARG A 18 18.35 7.18 -10.57
C ARG A 18 18.58 7.80 -9.19
N GLU A 19 19.75 8.32 -8.92
CA GLU A 19 20.06 9.00 -7.66
C GLU A 19 19.27 10.30 -7.50
N GLN A 20 19.09 11.08 -8.56
CA GLN A 20 18.30 12.31 -8.50
C GLN A 20 16.81 12.05 -8.37
N LEU A 21 16.28 10.96 -8.93
CA LEU A 21 14.89 10.54 -8.76
C LEU A 21 14.64 9.89 -7.39
N GLN A 22 15.69 9.39 -6.73
CA GLN A 22 15.60 8.75 -5.40
C GLN A 22 15.50 9.73 -4.24
N THR A 23 15.84 11.02 -4.42
CA THR A 23 15.84 11.99 -3.32
C THR A 23 14.45 12.27 -2.78
N ASP A 24 13.40 12.18 -3.61
CA ASP A 24 12.04 12.58 -3.22
C ASP A 24 11.05 11.41 -3.15
N LYS A 25 11.33 10.29 -3.84
CA LYS A 25 10.41 9.15 -3.93
C LYS A 25 11.09 7.85 -3.55
N GLN A 26 10.36 7.01 -2.81
CA GLN A 26 10.86 5.70 -2.46
C GLN A 26 10.64 4.70 -3.59
N ILE A 27 11.67 3.92 -3.91
CA ILE A 27 11.56 2.81 -4.86
C ILE A 27 11.02 1.60 -4.14
N VAL A 28 9.94 1.03 -4.69
CA VAL A 28 9.31 -0.20 -4.22
C VAL A 28 9.29 -1.24 -5.33
N GLY A 29 9.27 -2.52 -4.98
CA GLY A 29 9.14 -3.62 -5.93
C GLY A 29 7.67 -4.01 -6.16
N LEU A 30 7.47 -5.20 -6.71
CA LEU A 30 6.12 -5.76 -6.91
C LEU A 30 5.48 -6.22 -5.60
N ARG A 31 6.30 -6.56 -4.61
CA ARG A 31 5.90 -6.99 -3.27
C ARG A 31 6.76 -6.26 -2.25
N GLU A 32 6.13 -5.80 -1.20
CA GLU A 32 6.79 -5.16 -0.08
C GLU A 32 6.19 -5.63 1.24
N GLN A 33 6.90 -5.41 2.32
CA GLN A 33 6.33 -5.54 3.66
C GLN A 33 5.79 -4.20 4.12
N ALA A 34 4.59 -4.20 4.65
CA ALA A 34 3.96 -3.04 5.24
C ALA A 34 3.73 -3.26 6.73
N LEU A 35 4.14 -2.30 7.54
CA LEU A 35 3.83 -2.26 8.97
C LEU A 35 2.58 -1.43 9.19
N ILE A 36 1.58 -2.00 9.84
CA ILE A 36 0.37 -1.27 10.21
C ILE A 36 0.62 -0.51 11.51
N GLY A 37 0.56 0.80 11.41
CA GLY A 37 0.88 1.69 12.51
C GLY A 37 -0.08 1.55 13.69
N GLY A 38 0.47 1.51 14.89
CA GLY A 38 -0.26 1.33 16.13
C GLY A 38 -0.51 -0.13 16.53
N LEU A 39 -0.34 -1.09 15.61
CA LEU A 39 -0.54 -2.52 15.89
C LEU A 39 0.76 -3.31 15.94
N ASN A 40 1.84 -2.77 15.41
CA ASN A 40 3.11 -3.47 15.23
C ASN A 40 2.96 -4.79 14.43
N VAL A 41 2.02 -4.83 13.49
CA VAL A 41 1.74 -5.98 12.64
C VAL A 41 2.35 -5.74 11.26
N VAL A 42 3.20 -6.67 10.83
CA VAL A 42 3.81 -6.66 9.49
C VAL A 42 3.02 -7.57 8.57
N MET A 43 2.66 -7.06 7.41
CA MET A 43 1.91 -7.78 6.39
C MET A 43 2.59 -7.68 5.04
N ASN A 44 2.48 -8.75 4.24
CA ASN A 44 2.88 -8.69 2.85
C ASN A 44 1.90 -7.84 2.04
N ALA A 45 2.44 -6.90 1.30
CA ALA A 45 1.70 -6.03 0.43
C ALA A 45 2.07 -6.28 -1.04
N ARG A 46 1.07 -6.41 -1.88
CA ARG A 46 1.25 -6.39 -3.33
C ARG A 46 1.14 -4.96 -3.82
N ILE A 47 2.09 -4.55 -4.63
CA ILE A 47 2.10 -3.24 -5.27
C ILE A 47 1.46 -3.37 -6.66
N SER A 48 0.44 -2.56 -6.94
CA SER A 48 -0.29 -2.62 -8.20
C SER A 48 -0.54 -1.22 -8.77
N THR A 49 0.03 -0.97 -9.93
CA THR A 49 -0.22 0.27 -10.68
C THR A 49 -1.54 0.24 -11.46
N ASN A 50 -2.14 -0.93 -11.58
CA ASN A 50 -3.40 -1.14 -12.30
C ASN A 50 -4.65 -0.80 -11.48
N VAL A 51 -4.54 -0.80 -10.16
CA VAL A 51 -5.66 -0.60 -9.24
C VAL A 51 -5.65 0.82 -8.70
N ALA A 52 -6.80 1.49 -8.73
CA ALA A 52 -6.91 2.86 -8.25
C ALA A 52 -6.86 2.97 -6.72
N ASN A 53 -7.50 2.05 -6.03
CA ASN A 53 -7.68 2.09 -4.57
C ASN A 53 -6.93 0.96 -3.89
N SER A 54 -6.42 1.25 -2.70
CA SER A 54 -5.76 0.25 -1.85
C SER A 54 -6.77 -0.50 -1.01
N VAL A 55 -6.47 -1.76 -0.70
CA VAL A 55 -7.33 -2.67 0.05
C VAL A 55 -6.53 -3.31 1.17
N ILE A 56 -7.15 -3.49 2.33
CA ILE A 56 -6.56 -4.24 3.45
C ILE A 56 -7.51 -5.34 3.90
N ASP A 57 -6.94 -6.49 4.25
CA ASP A 57 -7.70 -7.60 4.82
C ASP A 57 -8.30 -7.23 6.18
N ALA A 58 -9.60 -7.18 6.24
CA ALA A 58 -10.35 -6.86 7.44
C ALA A 58 -11.60 -7.74 7.52
N ARG A 59 -11.87 -8.24 8.72
CA ARG A 59 -13.00 -9.13 9.00
C ARG A 59 -13.84 -8.59 10.14
N ASN A 60 -15.00 -9.20 10.35
CA ASN A 60 -15.94 -8.78 11.39
C ASN A 60 -16.29 -7.29 11.30
N ILE A 61 -16.55 -6.82 10.09
CA ILE A 61 -16.81 -5.41 9.79
C ILE A 61 -18.20 -5.05 10.32
N GLN A 62 -18.25 -4.08 11.24
CA GLN A 62 -19.49 -3.59 11.85
C GLN A 62 -19.54 -2.07 11.72
N MET A 63 -20.63 -1.58 11.15
CA MET A 63 -20.93 -0.15 11.10
C MET A 63 -21.63 0.28 12.37
N PHE A 64 -21.24 1.42 12.91
CA PHE A 64 -21.91 2.02 14.08
C PHE A 64 -21.78 3.55 14.04
N GLU A 65 -22.61 4.21 14.83
CA GLU A 65 -22.60 5.67 14.98
C GLU A 65 -21.97 6.05 16.32
N ARG A 66 -21.18 7.12 16.29
CA ARG A 66 -20.62 7.74 17.51
C ARG A 66 -20.65 9.26 17.34
N ASN A 67 -21.36 9.94 18.24
CA ASN A 67 -21.50 11.40 18.23
C ASN A 67 -21.98 11.99 16.89
N GLY A 68 -22.93 11.32 16.22
CA GLY A 68 -23.45 11.73 14.92
C GLY A 68 -22.55 11.42 13.74
N GLU A 69 -21.45 10.72 13.95
CA GLU A 69 -20.49 10.34 12.90
C GLU A 69 -20.51 8.81 12.67
N GLU A 70 -20.33 8.43 11.42
CA GLU A 70 -20.29 7.04 11.02
C GLU A 70 -18.91 6.43 11.27
N TRP A 71 -18.86 5.34 11.99
CA TRP A 71 -17.67 4.59 12.37
C TRP A 71 -17.72 3.15 11.91
N VAL A 72 -16.57 2.54 11.80
CA VAL A 72 -16.40 1.12 11.46
C VAL A 72 -15.54 0.45 12.51
N ARG A 73 -16.05 -0.65 13.05
CA ARG A 73 -15.25 -1.60 13.84
C ARG A 73 -14.90 -2.78 12.96
N PHE A 74 -13.65 -3.17 12.96
CA PHE A 74 -13.16 -4.29 12.16
C PHE A 74 -11.98 -4.96 12.83
N THR A 75 -11.66 -6.19 12.40
CA THR A 75 -10.57 -6.98 12.93
C THR A 75 -9.51 -7.19 11.86
N ILE A 76 -8.25 -6.89 12.20
CA ILE A 76 -7.07 -7.24 11.43
C ILE A 76 -6.36 -8.38 12.15
N TYR A 77 -6.04 -9.45 11.42
CA TYR A 77 -5.30 -10.59 11.96
C TYR A 77 -3.82 -10.49 11.59
N ASN A 78 -2.94 -10.74 12.56
CA ASN A 78 -1.54 -10.94 12.27
C ASN A 78 -1.40 -12.18 11.37
N PRO A 79 -0.81 -12.08 10.17
CA PRO A 79 -0.72 -13.22 9.25
C PRO A 79 0.08 -14.40 9.79
N ASP A 80 1.06 -14.14 10.65
CA ASP A 80 1.96 -15.17 11.19
C ASP A 80 1.39 -15.81 12.46
N THR A 81 1.01 -15.00 13.44
CA THR A 81 0.54 -15.45 14.76
C THR A 81 -0.95 -15.71 14.83
N LYS A 82 -1.73 -15.22 13.85
CA LYS A 82 -3.20 -15.24 13.82
C LYS A 82 -3.85 -14.43 14.95
N GLU A 83 -3.08 -13.59 15.64
CA GLU A 83 -3.59 -12.72 16.70
C GLU A 83 -4.55 -11.67 16.12
N PRO A 84 -5.78 -11.54 16.69
CA PRO A 84 -6.72 -10.53 16.25
C PRO A 84 -6.42 -9.17 16.87
N HIS A 85 -6.55 -8.13 16.06
CA HIS A 85 -6.50 -6.74 16.49
C HIS A 85 -7.77 -6.03 16.06
N VAL A 86 -8.58 -5.60 17.03
CA VAL A 86 -9.81 -4.87 16.78
C VAL A 86 -9.51 -3.39 16.68
N LEU A 87 -9.95 -2.78 15.59
CA LEU A 87 -9.79 -1.36 15.31
C LEU A 87 -11.14 -0.69 15.12
N GLU A 88 -11.21 0.56 15.53
CA GLU A 88 -12.31 1.45 15.23
C GLU A 88 -11.77 2.67 14.47
N ARG A 89 -12.39 2.96 13.34
CA ARG A 89 -12.02 4.10 12.51
C ARG A 89 -13.27 4.77 11.97
N LYS A 90 -13.16 6.08 11.74
CA LYS A 90 -14.21 6.82 11.07
C LYS A 90 -14.35 6.34 9.63
N ARG A 91 -15.58 6.07 9.20
CA ARG A 91 -15.85 5.76 7.80
C ARG A 91 -15.76 7.03 6.99
N LEU A 92 -14.89 7.05 5.99
CA LEU A 92 -14.76 8.19 5.08
C LEU A 92 -15.85 8.18 4.01
N ARG A 93 -16.12 7.00 3.44
CA ARG A 93 -17.13 6.75 2.41
C ARG A 93 -17.33 5.27 2.20
N PHE A 94 -18.28 4.91 1.35
CA PHE A 94 -18.35 3.58 0.74
C PHE A 94 -17.72 3.60 -0.64
N GLN A 95 -17.02 2.54 -0.98
CA GLN A 95 -16.50 2.28 -2.33
C GLN A 95 -17.18 1.05 -2.89
N THR A 96 -17.71 1.16 -4.12
CA THR A 96 -18.22 0.01 -4.84
C THR A 96 -17.06 -0.77 -5.43
N VAL A 97 -17.00 -2.06 -5.15
CA VAL A 97 -16.00 -2.99 -5.69
C VAL A 97 -16.71 -3.89 -6.71
N GLN A 98 -16.05 -4.15 -7.82
CA GLN A 98 -16.58 -5.13 -8.78
C GLN A 98 -16.49 -6.52 -8.16
N SER A 99 -17.63 -7.18 -8.10
CA SER A 99 -17.80 -8.54 -7.64
C SER A 99 -18.40 -9.38 -8.77
N ALA A 100 -18.16 -10.68 -8.75
CA ALA A 100 -18.83 -11.64 -9.63
C ALA A 100 -20.34 -11.73 -9.38
N ASN A 101 -20.82 -11.16 -8.27
CA ASN A 101 -22.23 -11.10 -7.94
C ASN A 101 -22.93 -9.94 -8.68
N PRO A 102 -24.19 -10.14 -9.10
CA PRO A 102 -24.98 -9.09 -9.77
C PRO A 102 -25.29 -7.89 -8.85
N THR A 103 -25.17 -8.06 -7.53
CA THR A 103 -25.39 -6.99 -6.56
C THR A 103 -24.09 -6.23 -6.33
N PRO A 104 -24.08 -4.89 -6.45
CA PRO A 104 -22.88 -4.09 -6.16
C PRO A 104 -22.37 -4.34 -4.75
N ASP A 105 -21.12 -4.68 -4.60
CA ASP A 105 -20.45 -4.86 -3.33
C ASP A 105 -19.89 -3.52 -2.85
N ARG A 106 -20.53 -2.96 -1.83
CA ARG A 106 -20.13 -1.67 -1.23
C ARG A 106 -19.30 -1.92 0.02
N ARG A 107 -18.07 -1.45 0.00
CA ARG A 107 -17.11 -1.61 1.09
C ARG A 107 -16.79 -0.29 1.77
N PRO A 108 -16.66 -0.26 3.11
CA PRO A 108 -16.26 0.96 3.80
C PRO A 108 -14.79 1.28 3.53
N VAL A 109 -14.50 2.58 3.45
CA VAL A 109 -13.15 3.11 3.34
C VAL A 109 -12.79 3.83 4.63
N VAL A 110 -11.61 3.54 5.14
CA VAL A 110 -11.05 4.13 6.36
C VAL A 110 -9.63 4.59 6.16
N GLU A 111 -9.17 5.49 7.01
CA GLU A 111 -7.78 5.94 7.03
C GLU A 111 -6.98 5.09 8.03
N ILE A 112 -5.88 4.54 7.57
CA ILE A 112 -4.97 3.73 8.38
C ILE A 112 -3.53 4.25 8.17
N ARG A 113 -2.77 4.36 9.25
CA ARG A 113 -1.34 4.63 9.17
C ARG A 113 -0.59 3.36 8.76
N PHE A 114 0.29 3.48 7.79
CA PHE A 114 1.14 2.37 7.35
C PHE A 114 2.57 2.85 7.11
N ILE A 115 3.50 1.91 7.16
CA ILE A 115 4.92 2.15 6.93
C ILE A 115 5.41 1.14 5.89
N ILE A 116 6.01 1.64 4.82
CA ILE A 116 6.74 0.84 3.84
C ILE A 116 8.14 1.44 3.72
N GLY A 117 9.17 0.64 4.02
CA GLY A 117 10.55 1.14 4.06
C GLY A 117 10.71 2.30 5.02
N LYS A 118 11.07 3.45 4.51
CA LYS A 118 11.21 4.71 5.26
C LYS A 118 9.95 5.56 5.29
N LEU A 119 8.98 5.23 4.44
CA LEU A 119 7.77 6.02 4.29
C LEU A 119 6.74 5.65 5.33
N SER A 120 6.40 6.60 6.19
CA SER A 120 5.29 6.50 7.16
C SER A 120 4.24 7.53 6.82
N GLN A 121 3.04 7.06 6.49
CA GLN A 121 1.94 7.95 6.16
C GLN A 121 0.59 7.34 6.51
N LYS A 122 -0.44 8.18 6.53
CA LYS A 122 -1.82 7.75 6.58
C LYS A 122 -2.33 7.58 5.15
N GLY A 123 -3.09 6.53 4.93
CA GLY A 123 -3.67 6.25 3.63
C GLY A 123 -5.07 5.70 3.73
N GLU A 124 -5.83 5.88 2.67
CA GLU A 124 -7.17 5.35 2.56
C GLU A 124 -7.15 3.91 2.07
N PHE A 125 -7.80 3.04 2.83
CA PHE A 125 -7.95 1.62 2.51
C PHE A 125 -9.41 1.21 2.46
N ILE A 126 -9.75 0.43 1.45
CA ILE A 126 -11.00 -0.32 1.41
C ILE A 126 -10.85 -1.52 2.33
N LEU A 127 -11.83 -1.74 3.19
CA LEU A 127 -11.90 -2.92 4.05
C LEU A 127 -12.58 -4.06 3.30
N ALA A 128 -11.88 -5.18 3.13
CA ALA A 128 -12.41 -6.36 2.48
C ALA A 128 -11.81 -7.63 3.06
N ASP A 129 -12.52 -8.74 2.98
CA ASP A 129 -11.99 -10.06 3.33
C ASP A 129 -11.04 -10.53 2.22
N ARG A 130 -9.77 -10.58 2.55
CA ARG A 130 -8.70 -11.08 1.69
C ARG A 130 -8.04 -12.35 2.26
N SER A 131 -8.76 -13.07 3.11
CA SER A 131 -8.24 -14.27 3.79
C SER A 131 -7.77 -15.37 2.85
N SER A 132 -8.31 -15.42 1.63
CA SER A 132 -7.90 -16.35 0.57
C SER A 132 -6.73 -15.83 -0.27
N SER A 133 -6.30 -14.60 -0.09
CA SER A 133 -5.18 -14.00 -0.82
C SER A 133 -3.86 -14.20 -0.08
N GLU A 134 -2.80 -14.45 -0.83
CA GLU A 134 -1.43 -14.44 -0.32
C GLU A 134 -1.02 -13.06 0.22
N TYR A 135 -1.67 -11.99 -0.29
CA TYR A 135 -1.36 -10.61 0.08
C TYR A 135 -2.54 -9.99 0.83
N PRO A 136 -2.43 -9.84 2.16
CA PRO A 136 -3.44 -9.14 2.97
C PRO A 136 -3.62 -7.68 2.57
N ILE A 137 -2.57 -7.06 2.03
CA ILE A 137 -2.60 -5.67 1.59
C ILE A 137 -2.38 -5.60 0.08
N LEU A 138 -3.20 -4.79 -0.58
CA LEU A 138 -3.02 -4.37 -1.97
C LEU A 138 -2.82 -2.87 -1.97
N ILE A 139 -1.67 -2.41 -2.44
CA ILE A 139 -1.34 -0.99 -2.58
C ILE A 139 -1.64 -0.56 -4.00
N GLY A 140 -2.60 0.34 -4.13
CA GLY A 140 -3.00 0.92 -5.40
C GLY A 140 -2.42 2.30 -5.65
N ARG A 141 -2.84 2.92 -6.76
CA ARG A 141 -2.33 4.22 -7.19
C ARG A 141 -2.55 5.34 -6.17
N ASN A 142 -3.61 5.26 -5.37
CA ASN A 142 -3.91 6.28 -4.36
C ASN A 142 -2.79 6.44 -3.32
N LEU A 143 -2.05 5.38 -3.00
CA LEU A 143 -0.94 5.40 -2.05
C LEU A 143 0.43 5.48 -2.73
N LEU A 144 0.52 5.15 -4.01
CA LEU A 144 1.78 5.22 -4.78
C LEU A 144 2.05 6.63 -5.30
N ARG A 145 0.98 7.38 -5.61
CA ARG A 145 1.08 8.69 -6.25
C ARG A 145 1.96 9.63 -5.44
N ASP A 146 2.89 10.28 -6.13
CA ASP A 146 3.79 11.31 -5.65
C ASP A 146 4.88 10.86 -4.67
N VAL A 147 4.78 9.66 -4.07
CA VAL A 147 5.68 9.21 -3.01
C VAL A 147 6.48 7.96 -3.33
N MET A 148 6.05 7.16 -4.30
CA MET A 148 6.70 5.90 -4.67
C MET A 148 6.93 5.77 -6.17
N LEU A 149 8.02 5.09 -6.53
CA LEU A 149 8.31 4.59 -7.87
C LEU A 149 8.33 3.06 -7.82
N VAL A 150 7.66 2.42 -8.77
CA VAL A 150 7.57 0.96 -8.82
C VAL A 150 8.61 0.42 -9.82
N ASP A 151 9.55 -0.37 -9.30
CA ASP A 151 10.48 -1.16 -10.10
C ASP A 151 9.98 -2.60 -10.21
N VAL A 152 9.43 -2.94 -11.36
CA VAL A 152 8.83 -4.26 -11.61
C VAL A 152 9.86 -5.40 -11.67
N SER A 153 11.16 -5.09 -11.69
CA SER A 153 12.22 -6.09 -11.74
C SER A 153 12.54 -6.72 -10.38
N GLY A 154 12.03 -6.18 -9.28
CA GLY A 154 12.40 -6.61 -7.94
C GLY A 154 11.24 -6.75 -6.97
N ASN A 155 11.56 -7.33 -5.83
CA ASN A 155 10.68 -7.47 -4.67
C ASN A 155 11.42 -7.06 -3.41
N ASN A 156 10.71 -6.55 -2.43
CA ASN A 156 11.27 -6.13 -1.14
C ASN A 156 12.45 -5.15 -1.30
N LEU A 157 12.26 -4.17 -2.18
CA LEU A 157 13.28 -3.14 -2.45
C LEU A 157 13.30 -2.05 -1.38
N ALA A 158 12.23 -1.93 -0.60
CA ALA A 158 12.06 -0.99 0.49
C ALA A 158 11.91 -1.73 1.83
N PRO A 159 12.97 -2.34 2.37
CA PRO A 159 12.89 -3.06 3.63
C PRO A 159 12.48 -2.12 4.77
N LEU A 160 11.61 -2.62 5.65
CA LEU A 160 11.18 -1.89 6.82
C LEU A 160 12.39 -1.52 7.67
N GLN A 161 12.57 -0.23 7.88
CA GLN A 161 13.52 0.26 8.86
C GLN A 161 12.82 0.26 10.21
N ARG A 162 13.17 -0.69 11.07
CA ARG A 162 12.81 -0.62 12.49
C ARG A 162 13.55 0.58 13.05
N THR A 163 12.87 1.68 13.22
CA THR A 163 13.26 2.63 14.24
C THR A 163 12.95 1.93 15.54
N ASP A 164 13.97 1.43 16.21
CA ASP A 164 13.86 1.06 17.61
C ASP A 164 13.45 2.34 18.34
N ALA A 165 12.15 2.48 18.49
CA ALA A 165 11.60 3.52 19.35
C ALA A 165 11.90 3.06 20.79
N THR A 166 12.94 3.61 21.36
CA THR A 166 13.18 3.65 22.79
C THR A 166 11.99 4.31 23.46
#